data_dd082c6467000d436b6cd0824f7d40d3
#
_entry.id   dd082c6467000d436b6cd0824f7d40d3
#
_cell.length_a   1.000
_cell.length_b   1.000
_cell.length_c   1.000
_cell.angle_alpha   90.00
_cell.angle_beta   90.00
_cell.angle_gamma   90.00
#
_symmetry.space_group_name_H-M   'P 1'
#
loop_
_entity.id
_entity.type
_entity.pdbx_description
1 polymer ?
#
loop_
_entity_poly.entity_id
_entity_poly.type
_entity_poly.pdbx_seq_one_letter_code
_entity_poly.pdbx_strand_id
1 'polypeptide(L)'
;RFDTDNLPADFAYGDVIDDILQDGNYGADKLYIYDDSDNRNSYKGDNILTAAYAGIDLPFGRWNVYAGVRFEYSRMALTSYTKIKDWDSETRNYTHADPFPSVNVTYRINDKHLLRAAYGMSTNRPEFREVSPSVYYDFDLFSDVKGNADLKAAYIQNADLRWEWYPAAGEGISVAVFYKHFRNPIETAILDAGSGSYTYTFE
;
A
#
# COMPACT_ATOMS: atom_id res chain seq x y z
N ARG A 1 -2.67 24.14 -22.76
CA ARG A 1 -1.85 24.24 -23.99
C ARG A 1 -1.51 25.72 -24.18
N PHE A 2 -0.23 26.05 -24.26
CA PHE A 2 0.19 27.41 -24.57
C PHE A 2 0.16 27.57 -26.07
N ASP A 3 -0.45 28.67 -26.54
CA ASP A 3 -0.33 29.08 -27.92
C ASP A 3 1.03 29.77 -28.10
N THR A 4 1.92 29.13 -28.83
CA THR A 4 3.30 29.61 -29.04
C THR A 4 3.49 30.36 -30.36
N ASP A 5 2.43 30.53 -31.15
CA ASP A 5 2.52 31.09 -32.48
C ASP A 5 2.90 32.59 -32.49
N ASN A 6 2.74 33.27 -31.37
CA ASN A 6 3.04 34.69 -31.20
C ASN A 6 4.30 34.96 -30.34
N LEU A 7 5.08 33.95 -30.03
CA LEU A 7 6.30 34.11 -29.23
C LEU A 7 7.50 34.50 -30.15
N PRO A 8 8.44 35.35 -29.68
CA PRO A 8 9.65 35.68 -30.41
C PRO A 8 10.45 34.41 -30.76
N ALA A 9 11.13 34.43 -31.91
CA ALA A 9 11.91 33.28 -32.40
C ALA A 9 13.11 32.89 -31.51
N ASP A 10 13.54 33.80 -30.64
CA ASP A 10 14.63 33.64 -29.66
C ASP A 10 14.15 33.41 -28.22
N PHE A 11 12.91 33.00 -28.09
CA PHE A 11 12.25 32.79 -26.79
C PHE A 11 12.91 31.68 -25.96
N ALA A 12 13.44 32.02 -24.80
CA ALA A 12 13.93 31.08 -23.81
C ALA A 12 12.93 30.98 -22.64
N TYR A 13 12.31 29.81 -22.44
CA TYR A 13 11.26 29.61 -21.43
C TYR A 13 11.66 30.03 -20.02
N GLY A 14 12.92 29.88 -19.64
CA GLY A 14 13.40 30.18 -18.30
C GLY A 14 13.45 31.67 -17.96
N ASP A 15 13.60 32.54 -18.98
CA ASP A 15 13.85 33.98 -18.78
C ASP A 15 12.56 34.81 -18.75
N VAL A 16 11.43 34.24 -19.20
CA VAL A 16 10.18 34.99 -19.44
C VAL A 16 8.92 34.32 -18.91
N ILE A 17 9.05 33.21 -18.17
CA ILE A 17 7.89 32.46 -17.67
C ILE A 17 7.03 33.32 -16.73
N ASP A 18 7.65 34.15 -15.89
CA ASP A 18 6.98 35.04 -14.96
C ASP A 18 6.22 36.16 -15.70
N ASP A 19 6.76 36.65 -16.83
CA ASP A 19 6.11 37.65 -17.68
C ASP A 19 4.92 37.07 -18.45
N ILE A 20 5.00 35.79 -18.83
CA ILE A 20 3.92 35.09 -19.54
C ILE A 20 2.76 34.74 -18.59
N LEU A 21 3.07 34.32 -17.39
CA LEU A 21 2.07 33.83 -16.41
C LEU A 21 1.39 34.94 -15.60
N GLN A 22 1.53 36.22 -16.02
CA GLN A 22 0.82 37.35 -15.38
C GLN A 22 -0.69 37.30 -15.64
N ASP A 23 -1.49 37.70 -14.66
CA ASP A 23 -2.96 37.71 -14.74
C ASP A 23 -3.51 38.44 -15.96
N GLY A 24 -2.85 39.50 -16.40
CA GLY A 24 -3.22 40.29 -17.60
C GLY A 24 -3.08 39.52 -18.93
N ASN A 25 -2.37 38.40 -18.94
CA ASN A 25 -2.12 37.60 -20.14
C ASN A 25 -3.16 36.49 -20.34
N TYR A 26 -4.11 36.33 -19.42
CA TYR A 26 -5.20 35.38 -19.54
C TYR A 26 -6.49 36.03 -20.07
N GLY A 27 -7.21 35.35 -20.96
CA GLY A 27 -8.48 35.84 -21.50
C GLY A 27 -8.86 35.17 -22.82
N ALA A 28 -9.99 35.60 -23.42
CA ALA A 28 -10.57 34.96 -24.59
C ALA A 28 -9.66 34.89 -25.84
N ASP A 29 -8.84 35.91 -26.06
CA ASP A 29 -7.90 35.98 -27.19
C ASP A 29 -6.43 36.00 -26.73
N LYS A 30 -6.18 35.41 -25.55
CA LYS A 30 -4.87 35.37 -24.90
C LYS A 30 -4.58 33.95 -24.45
N LEU A 31 -3.66 33.80 -23.46
CA LEU A 31 -3.45 32.53 -22.80
C LEU A 31 -4.73 32.07 -22.09
N TYR A 32 -5.06 30.82 -22.21
CA TYR A 32 -6.16 30.21 -21.44
C TYR A 32 -5.71 28.88 -20.86
N ILE A 33 -6.21 28.60 -19.68
CA ILE A 33 -6.03 27.30 -19.03
C ILE A 33 -7.11 26.38 -19.57
N TYR A 34 -6.70 25.37 -20.28
CA TYR A 34 -7.60 24.31 -20.75
C TYR A 34 -7.57 23.16 -19.74
N ASP A 35 -8.73 22.87 -19.20
CA ASP A 35 -8.89 21.70 -18.34
C ASP A 35 -9.09 20.44 -19.22
N ASP A 36 -8.03 19.65 -19.33
CA ASP A 36 -8.01 18.36 -20.03
C ASP A 36 -8.07 17.17 -19.07
N SER A 37 -8.53 17.42 -17.85
CA SER A 37 -8.68 16.37 -16.84
C SER A 37 -9.63 15.28 -17.31
N ASP A 38 -9.25 14.05 -17.04
CA ASP A 38 -10.06 12.86 -17.23
C ASP A 38 -10.62 12.41 -15.88
N ASN A 39 -11.95 12.54 -15.73
CA ASN A 39 -12.60 12.19 -14.47
C ASN A 39 -12.40 10.72 -14.08
N ARG A 40 -12.15 9.83 -15.05
CA ARG A 40 -11.84 8.42 -14.78
C ARG A 40 -10.57 8.22 -13.97
N ASN A 41 -9.67 9.21 -13.97
CA ASN A 41 -8.44 9.19 -13.18
C ASN A 41 -8.64 9.75 -11.76
N SER A 42 -9.87 10.05 -11.39
CA SER A 42 -10.27 10.51 -10.05
C SER A 42 -11.04 9.43 -9.31
N TYR A 43 -10.90 9.41 -8.01
CA TYR A 43 -11.70 8.55 -7.14
C TYR A 43 -11.94 9.21 -5.78
N LYS A 44 -12.95 8.71 -5.07
CA LYS A 44 -13.21 9.02 -3.65
C LYS A 44 -13.16 7.72 -2.87
N GLY A 45 -12.55 7.76 -1.69
CA GLY A 45 -12.41 6.57 -0.86
C GLY A 45 -12.67 6.85 0.61
N ASP A 46 -13.40 5.94 1.24
CA ASP A 46 -13.64 5.90 2.68
C ASP A 46 -13.16 4.57 3.24
N ASN A 47 -12.43 4.59 4.34
CA ASN A 47 -11.97 3.37 5.01
C ASN A 47 -12.27 3.45 6.50
N ILE A 48 -12.96 2.43 7.00
CA ILE A 48 -13.28 2.26 8.42
C ILE A 48 -12.69 0.93 8.88
N LEU A 49 -11.83 1.00 9.90
CA LEU A 49 -11.26 -0.17 10.56
C LEU A 49 -11.67 -0.15 12.04
N THR A 50 -12.37 -1.17 12.46
CA THR A 50 -12.69 -1.40 13.88
C THR A 50 -12.01 -2.68 14.33
N ALA A 51 -11.35 -2.65 15.49
CA ALA A 51 -10.63 -3.79 15.99
C ALA A 51 -10.79 -3.93 17.52
N ALA A 52 -10.77 -5.18 17.96
CA ALA A 52 -10.70 -5.55 19.37
C ALA A 52 -9.65 -6.67 19.52
N TYR A 53 -9.01 -6.73 20.67
CA TYR A 53 -8.08 -7.81 20.98
C TYR A 53 -8.23 -8.28 22.42
N ALA A 54 -7.88 -9.53 22.64
CA ALA A 54 -7.73 -10.12 23.97
C ALA A 54 -6.49 -11.02 23.97
N GLY A 55 -5.80 -11.05 25.10
CA GLY A 55 -4.61 -11.88 25.27
C GLY A 55 -4.40 -12.25 26.72
N ILE A 56 -3.66 -13.33 26.92
CA ILE A 56 -3.30 -13.86 28.23
C ILE A 56 -1.82 -14.20 28.26
N ASP A 57 -1.18 -13.90 29.39
CA ASP A 57 0.19 -14.30 29.69
C ASP A 57 0.17 -15.33 30.82
N LEU A 58 0.72 -16.51 30.56
CA LEU A 58 0.68 -17.68 31.42
C LEU A 58 2.11 -18.14 31.76
N PRO A 59 2.73 -17.59 32.83
CA PRO A 59 4.00 -18.08 33.32
C PRO A 59 3.77 -19.32 34.17
N PHE A 60 4.41 -20.44 33.84
CA PHE A 60 4.36 -21.67 34.65
C PHE A 60 5.69 -22.44 34.61
N GLY A 61 6.40 -22.40 35.71
CA GLY A 61 7.70 -23.08 35.85
C GLY A 61 8.75 -22.52 34.88
N ARG A 62 9.21 -23.34 33.94
CA ARG A 62 10.18 -22.96 32.92
C ARG A 62 9.55 -22.41 31.64
N TRP A 63 8.25 -22.41 31.57
CA TRP A 63 7.48 -21.96 30.44
C TRP A 63 6.88 -20.58 30.69
N ASN A 64 6.87 -19.77 29.66
CA ASN A 64 6.00 -18.61 29.58
C ASN A 64 5.26 -18.69 28.23
N VAL A 65 3.94 -18.66 28.27
CA VAL A 65 3.10 -18.70 27.07
C VAL A 65 2.25 -17.44 27.02
N TYR A 66 2.49 -16.63 26.05
CA TYR A 66 1.59 -15.53 25.71
C TYR A 66 0.73 -15.94 24.51
N ALA A 67 -0.59 -15.89 24.65
CA ALA A 67 -1.53 -16.17 23.57
C ALA A 67 -2.55 -15.03 23.47
N GLY A 68 -2.89 -14.66 22.23
CA GLY A 68 -3.85 -13.61 21.98
C GLY A 68 -4.55 -13.77 20.65
N VAL A 69 -5.66 -13.07 20.51
CA VAL A 69 -6.37 -12.92 19.26
C VAL A 69 -6.79 -11.46 19.08
N ARG A 70 -6.57 -10.94 17.91
CA ARG A 70 -7.09 -9.65 17.46
C ARG A 70 -8.15 -9.91 16.40
N PHE A 71 -9.33 -9.37 16.59
CA PHE A 71 -10.39 -9.39 15.59
C PHE A 71 -10.47 -8.02 14.92
N GLU A 72 -10.54 -8.01 13.59
CA GLU A 72 -10.68 -6.77 12.80
C GLU A 72 -11.89 -6.85 11.89
N TYR A 73 -12.67 -5.79 11.90
CA TYR A 73 -13.67 -5.48 10.88
C TYR A 73 -13.19 -4.29 10.07
N SER A 74 -13.01 -4.48 8.77
CA SER A 74 -12.57 -3.45 7.84
C SER A 74 -13.60 -3.29 6.72
N ARG A 75 -13.98 -2.05 6.44
CA ARG A 75 -14.79 -1.70 5.29
C ARG A 75 -14.13 -0.54 4.56
N MET A 76 -13.74 -0.80 3.32
CA MET A 76 -13.25 0.21 2.40
C MET A 76 -14.30 0.40 1.29
N ALA A 77 -14.72 1.62 1.05
CA ALA A 77 -15.60 2.00 -0.05
C ALA A 77 -14.81 2.88 -1.02
N LEU A 78 -14.79 2.49 -2.29
CA LEU A 78 -14.13 3.22 -3.37
C LEU A 78 -15.19 3.62 -4.41
N THR A 79 -15.32 4.92 -4.65
CA THR A 79 -16.15 5.47 -5.72
C THR A 79 -15.24 5.96 -6.83
N SER A 80 -15.35 5.35 -8.00
CA SER A 80 -14.61 5.71 -9.21
C SER A 80 -15.55 6.26 -10.27
N TYR A 81 -15.02 7.06 -11.18
CA TYR A 81 -15.78 7.67 -12.25
C TYR A 81 -15.59 6.89 -13.54
N THR A 82 -16.69 6.74 -14.30
CA THR A 82 -16.72 5.86 -15.49
C THR A 82 -16.59 6.61 -16.81
N LYS A 83 -16.77 7.94 -16.79
CA LYS A 83 -16.73 8.80 -17.98
C LYS A 83 -15.73 9.93 -17.87
N ILE A 84 -15.19 10.37 -19.00
CA ILE A 84 -14.13 11.38 -19.08
C ILE A 84 -14.58 12.74 -18.54
N LYS A 85 -15.76 13.21 -18.94
CA LYS A 85 -16.25 14.56 -18.58
C LYS A 85 -17.51 14.55 -17.73
N ASP A 86 -18.10 13.38 -17.50
CA ASP A 86 -19.25 13.19 -16.63
C ASP A 86 -18.83 12.62 -15.29
N TRP A 87 -19.58 12.96 -14.24
CA TRP A 87 -19.37 12.46 -12.89
C TRP A 87 -20.19 11.18 -12.58
N ASP A 88 -20.58 10.43 -13.61
CA ASP A 88 -21.15 9.11 -13.42
C ASP A 88 -20.14 8.23 -12.67
N SER A 89 -20.58 7.66 -11.57
CA SER A 89 -19.71 6.95 -10.67
C SER A 89 -20.21 5.55 -10.32
N GLU A 90 -19.27 4.67 -10.02
CA GLU A 90 -19.52 3.33 -9.49
C GLU A 90 -18.81 3.22 -8.12
N THR A 91 -19.54 2.70 -7.13
CA THR A 91 -18.97 2.45 -5.79
C THR A 91 -18.78 0.96 -5.56
N ARG A 92 -17.56 0.54 -5.24
CA ARG A 92 -17.22 -0.82 -4.81
C ARG A 92 -16.90 -0.84 -3.33
N ASN A 93 -17.35 -1.89 -2.65
CA ASN A 93 -17.09 -2.12 -1.23
C ASN A 93 -16.22 -3.35 -1.04
N TYR A 94 -15.15 -3.19 -0.28
CA TYR A 94 -14.25 -4.25 0.16
C TYR A 94 -14.44 -4.42 1.65
N THR A 95 -15.04 -5.53 2.07
CA THR A 95 -15.37 -5.77 3.48
C THR A 95 -14.69 -7.05 3.95
N HIS A 96 -14.02 -6.98 5.08
CA HIS A 96 -13.31 -8.09 5.71
C HIS A 96 -13.64 -8.15 7.19
N ALA A 97 -13.76 -9.35 7.72
CA ALA A 97 -13.99 -9.60 9.14
C ALA A 97 -13.15 -10.82 9.55
N ASP A 98 -11.98 -10.57 10.13
CA ASP A 98 -10.94 -11.58 10.28
C ASP A 98 -10.38 -11.65 11.70
N PRO A 99 -10.14 -12.86 12.23
CA PRO A 99 -9.34 -13.06 13.42
C PRO A 99 -7.85 -13.18 13.07
N PHE A 100 -7.01 -12.57 13.88
CA PHE A 100 -5.55 -12.65 13.82
C PHE A 100 -5.02 -13.24 15.13
N PRO A 101 -4.89 -14.57 15.20
CA PRO A 101 -4.30 -15.22 16.36
C PRO A 101 -2.79 -14.98 16.42
N SER A 102 -2.27 -14.95 17.64
CA SER A 102 -0.84 -14.96 17.91
C SER A 102 -0.52 -15.78 19.15
N VAL A 103 0.59 -16.48 19.12
CA VAL A 103 1.11 -17.20 20.27
C VAL A 103 2.63 -17.06 20.32
N ASN A 104 3.15 -16.80 21.52
CA ASN A 104 4.57 -16.78 21.81
C ASN A 104 4.84 -17.71 22.97
N VAL A 105 5.75 -18.63 22.80
CA VAL A 105 6.16 -19.60 23.80
C VAL A 105 7.64 -19.39 24.09
N THR A 106 7.97 -19.18 25.35
CA THR A 106 9.35 -19.15 25.82
C THR A 106 9.56 -20.33 26.76
N TYR A 107 10.57 -21.13 26.49
CA TYR A 107 11.00 -22.22 27.35
C TYR A 107 12.41 -21.96 27.86
N ARG A 108 12.56 -21.86 29.16
CA ARG A 108 13.86 -21.71 29.82
C ARG A 108 14.45 -23.10 30.07
N ILE A 109 15.38 -23.52 29.20
CA ILE A 109 16.05 -24.82 29.32
C ILE A 109 16.87 -24.85 30.63
N ASN A 110 17.62 -23.78 30.87
CA ASN A 110 18.36 -23.49 32.10
C ASN A 110 18.65 -21.97 32.19
N ASP A 111 19.46 -21.54 33.14
CA ASP A 111 19.75 -20.11 33.40
C ASP A 111 20.50 -19.43 32.23
N LYS A 112 21.09 -20.19 31.31
CA LYS A 112 21.89 -19.71 30.20
C LYS A 112 21.24 -19.95 28.82
N HIS A 113 20.25 -20.82 28.72
CA HIS A 113 19.66 -21.22 27.45
C HIS A 113 18.14 -21.02 27.46
N LEU A 114 17.67 -20.33 26.42
CA LEU A 114 16.25 -20.14 26.13
C LEU A 114 15.90 -20.67 24.75
N LEU A 115 14.70 -21.20 24.62
CA LEU A 115 14.08 -21.53 23.35
C LEU A 115 12.80 -20.71 23.23
N ARG A 116 12.62 -20.04 22.12
CA ARG A 116 11.41 -19.27 21.82
C ARG A 116 10.78 -19.78 20.54
N ALA A 117 9.46 -19.95 20.57
CA ALA A 117 8.66 -20.23 19.39
C ALA A 117 7.56 -19.17 19.29
N ALA A 118 7.30 -18.69 18.12
CA ALA A 118 6.25 -17.73 17.86
C ALA A 118 5.45 -18.14 16.62
N TYR A 119 4.15 -17.90 16.70
CA TYR A 119 3.26 -17.95 15.55
C TYR A 119 2.36 -16.73 15.56
N GLY A 120 2.13 -16.15 14.39
CA GLY A 120 1.20 -15.04 14.25
C GLY A 120 0.64 -14.94 12.83
N MET A 121 -0.58 -14.45 12.75
CA MET A 121 -1.26 -14.17 11.50
C MET A 121 -1.43 -12.66 11.35
N SER A 122 -1.20 -12.16 10.15
CA SER A 122 -1.38 -10.75 9.78
C SER A 122 -2.00 -10.63 8.39
N THR A 123 -2.40 -9.43 8.02
CA THR A 123 -2.98 -9.14 6.71
C THR A 123 -2.34 -7.89 6.10
N ASN A 124 -2.27 -7.87 4.77
CA ASN A 124 -2.07 -6.67 3.99
C ASN A 124 -3.32 -6.49 3.11
N ARG A 125 -4.06 -5.40 3.33
CA ARG A 125 -5.24 -5.06 2.55
C ARG A 125 -4.86 -4.10 1.45
N PRO A 126 -5.45 -4.23 0.26
CA PRO A 126 -5.18 -3.29 -0.82
C PRO A 126 -5.45 -1.84 -0.41
N GLU A 127 -4.63 -0.94 -0.90
CA GLU A 127 -4.82 0.50 -0.77
C GLU A 127 -5.77 1.03 -1.86
N PHE A 128 -6.27 2.25 -1.68
CA PHE A 128 -7.19 2.87 -2.64
C PHE A 128 -6.62 2.93 -4.06
N ARG A 129 -5.34 3.25 -4.20
CA ARG A 129 -4.67 3.31 -5.51
C ARG A 129 -4.55 1.96 -6.18
N GLU A 130 -4.31 0.93 -5.39
CA GLU A 130 -4.11 -0.44 -5.88
C GLU A 130 -5.41 -1.03 -6.44
N VAL A 131 -6.57 -0.63 -5.90
CA VAL A 131 -7.88 -1.11 -6.37
C VAL A 131 -8.61 -0.10 -7.28
N SER A 132 -8.10 1.11 -7.43
CA SER A 132 -8.73 2.11 -8.29
C SER A 132 -8.49 1.78 -9.76
N PRO A 133 -9.52 1.85 -10.62
CA PRO A 133 -9.33 1.71 -12.06
C PRO A 133 -8.63 2.92 -12.70
N SER A 134 -8.35 3.97 -11.93
CA SER A 134 -7.65 5.16 -12.40
C SER A 134 -6.22 4.83 -12.83
N VAL A 135 -5.75 5.57 -13.83
CA VAL A 135 -4.37 5.50 -14.30
C VAL A 135 -3.62 6.73 -13.81
N TYR A 136 -2.43 6.54 -13.28
CA TYR A 136 -1.53 7.63 -12.92
C TYR A 136 -0.12 7.35 -13.40
N TYR A 137 0.63 8.42 -13.69
CA TYR A 137 2.03 8.31 -14.06
C TYR A 137 2.90 8.26 -12.80
N ASP A 138 3.73 7.23 -12.71
CA ASP A 138 4.72 7.08 -11.66
C ASP A 138 6.08 7.56 -12.16
N PHE A 139 6.63 8.59 -11.50
CA PHE A 139 7.88 9.22 -11.92
C PHE A 139 9.11 8.39 -11.56
N ASP A 140 9.01 7.47 -10.60
CA ASP A 140 10.12 6.58 -10.24
C ASP A 140 10.21 5.41 -11.23
N LEU A 141 9.07 4.93 -11.70
CA LEU A 141 8.98 3.86 -12.69
C LEU A 141 9.03 4.39 -14.14
N PHE A 142 8.90 5.70 -14.34
CA PHE A 142 8.76 6.34 -15.66
C PHE A 142 7.67 5.71 -16.53
N SER A 143 6.57 5.31 -15.91
CA SER A 143 5.50 4.55 -16.56
C SER A 143 4.14 4.83 -15.95
N ASP A 144 3.10 4.51 -16.70
CA ASP A 144 1.75 4.51 -16.20
C ASP A 144 1.52 3.33 -15.25
N VAL A 145 0.78 3.58 -14.18
CA VAL A 145 0.33 2.58 -13.21
C VAL A 145 -1.17 2.58 -13.16
N LYS A 146 -1.76 1.40 -13.25
CA LYS A 146 -3.21 1.18 -13.18
C LYS A 146 -3.54 0.22 -12.06
N GLY A 147 -4.50 0.59 -11.21
CA GLY A 147 -4.98 -0.29 -10.16
C GLY A 147 -5.83 -1.45 -10.71
N ASN A 148 -5.99 -2.47 -9.85
CA ASN A 148 -6.77 -3.67 -10.13
C ASN A 148 -7.89 -3.82 -9.09
N ALA A 149 -9.13 -3.58 -9.52
CA ALA A 149 -10.30 -3.62 -8.65
C ALA A 149 -10.65 -5.03 -8.10
N ASP A 150 -10.04 -6.08 -8.63
CA ASP A 150 -10.28 -7.46 -8.23
C ASP A 150 -9.24 -7.99 -7.20
N LEU A 151 -8.35 -7.11 -6.72
CA LEU A 151 -7.39 -7.45 -5.67
C LEU A 151 -8.09 -7.94 -4.41
N LYS A 152 -7.47 -8.92 -3.79
CA LYS A 152 -7.91 -9.51 -2.52
C LYS A 152 -6.95 -9.13 -1.40
N ALA A 153 -7.44 -9.13 -0.18
CA ALA A 153 -6.58 -8.99 0.97
C ALA A 153 -5.56 -10.15 1.03
N ALA A 154 -4.31 -9.81 1.25
CA ALA A 154 -3.26 -10.78 1.51
C ALA A 154 -3.30 -11.23 2.98
N TYR A 155 -3.09 -12.51 3.23
CA TYR A 155 -2.96 -13.09 4.56
C TYR A 155 -1.58 -13.71 4.71
N ILE A 156 -0.93 -13.38 5.81
CA ILE A 156 0.45 -13.77 6.07
C ILE A 156 0.48 -14.58 7.36
N GLN A 157 0.97 -15.79 7.28
CA GLN A 157 1.25 -16.64 8.44
C GLN A 157 2.76 -16.61 8.69
N ASN A 158 3.13 -16.31 9.93
CA ASN A 158 4.52 -16.26 10.36
C ASN A 158 4.73 -17.31 11.44
N ALA A 159 5.79 -18.07 11.32
CA ALA A 159 6.24 -19.01 12.34
C ALA A 159 7.74 -18.84 12.55
N ASP A 160 8.15 -18.70 13.79
CA ASP A 160 9.53 -18.41 14.18
C ASP A 160 9.97 -19.38 15.27
N LEU A 161 11.21 -19.85 15.20
CA LEU A 161 11.87 -20.62 16.26
C LEU A 161 13.24 -20.02 16.49
N ARG A 162 13.56 -19.71 17.76
CA ARG A 162 14.81 -19.08 18.14
C ARG A 162 15.40 -19.73 19.38
N TRP A 163 16.67 -20.11 19.31
CA TRP A 163 17.48 -20.53 20.43
C TRP A 163 18.45 -19.40 20.82
N GLU A 164 18.57 -19.19 22.14
CA GLU A 164 19.42 -18.16 22.72
C GLU A 164 20.33 -18.79 23.78
N TRP A 165 21.61 -18.41 23.76
CA TRP A 165 22.60 -18.80 24.73
C TRP A 165 23.32 -17.59 25.29
N TYR A 166 23.34 -17.47 26.61
CA TYR A 166 23.96 -16.41 27.38
C TYR A 166 25.05 -16.99 28.28
N PRO A 167 26.31 -17.20 27.80
CA PRO A 167 27.39 -17.85 28.56
C PRO A 167 27.83 -17.04 29.76
N ALA A 168 27.93 -15.71 29.64
CA ALA A 168 28.32 -14.78 30.68
C ALA A 168 27.56 -13.45 30.57
N ALA A 169 27.70 -12.59 31.58
CA ALA A 169 27.09 -11.27 31.54
C ALA A 169 27.69 -10.43 30.39
N GLY A 170 26.80 -9.89 29.55
CA GLY A 170 27.18 -9.13 28.37
C GLY A 170 27.49 -9.96 27.11
N GLU A 171 27.44 -11.29 27.20
CA GLU A 171 27.66 -12.19 26.07
C GLU A 171 26.39 -12.92 25.68
N GLY A 172 26.15 -13.05 24.37
CA GLY A 172 24.97 -13.78 23.87
C GLY A 172 25.14 -14.25 22.43
N ILE A 173 24.65 -15.45 22.16
CA ILE A 173 24.53 -16.03 20.83
C ILE A 173 23.07 -16.40 20.60
N SER A 174 22.54 -16.06 19.44
CA SER A 174 21.20 -16.50 19.05
C SER A 174 21.18 -17.05 17.63
N VAL A 175 20.41 -18.11 17.45
CA VAL A 175 20.12 -18.71 16.14
C VAL A 175 18.60 -18.76 15.98
N ALA A 176 18.10 -18.25 14.85
CA ALA A 176 16.68 -18.24 14.55
C ALA A 176 16.42 -18.79 13.15
N VAL A 177 15.32 -19.49 13.03
CA VAL A 177 14.73 -19.89 11.76
C VAL A 177 13.31 -19.35 11.69
N PHE A 178 12.89 -18.94 10.53
CA PHE A 178 11.54 -18.43 10.32
C PHE A 178 10.91 -19.03 9.06
N TYR A 179 9.59 -19.10 9.08
CA TYR A 179 8.78 -19.50 7.95
C TYR A 179 7.66 -18.49 7.74
N LYS A 180 7.46 -18.06 6.50
CA LYS A 180 6.35 -17.17 6.12
C LYS A 180 5.57 -17.79 4.98
N HIS A 181 4.25 -17.80 5.12
CA HIS A 181 3.35 -18.23 4.07
C HIS A 181 2.41 -17.08 3.71
N PHE A 182 2.42 -16.72 2.43
CA PHE A 182 1.57 -15.68 1.87
C PHE A 182 0.42 -16.31 1.08
N ARG A 183 -0.78 -15.83 1.31
CA ARG A 183 -1.95 -16.13 0.51
C ARG A 183 -2.45 -14.83 -0.11
N ASN A 184 -2.61 -14.80 -1.44
CA ASN A 184 -2.92 -13.63 -2.25
C ASN A 184 -1.95 -12.46 -1.94
N PRO A 185 -0.62 -12.61 -2.10
CA PRO A 185 0.28 -11.47 -1.97
C PRO A 185 -0.09 -10.42 -3.02
N ILE A 186 0.05 -9.15 -2.65
CA ILE A 186 -0.15 -8.06 -3.61
C ILE A 186 1.23 -7.75 -4.18
N GLU A 187 1.36 -7.91 -5.50
CA GLU A 187 2.61 -7.72 -6.22
C GLU A 187 2.39 -6.78 -7.41
N THR A 188 3.45 -6.08 -7.81
CA THR A 188 3.41 -5.24 -9.01
C THR A 188 3.74 -6.08 -10.23
N ALA A 189 2.86 -6.09 -11.21
CA ALA A 189 3.02 -6.78 -12.48
C ALA A 189 3.14 -5.79 -13.64
N ILE A 190 3.77 -6.23 -14.72
CA ILE A 190 3.91 -5.45 -15.95
C ILE A 190 2.90 -5.94 -16.98
N LEU A 191 2.05 -5.04 -17.45
CA LEU A 191 1.19 -5.28 -18.61
C LEU A 191 1.91 -4.80 -19.87
N ASP A 192 2.27 -5.73 -20.75
CA ASP A 192 2.81 -5.39 -22.08
C ASP A 192 1.67 -4.99 -23.01
N ALA A 193 1.62 -3.72 -23.39
CA ALA A 193 0.64 -3.20 -24.34
C ALA A 193 1.01 -3.46 -25.80
N GLY A 194 2.14 -4.12 -26.09
CA GLY A 194 2.55 -4.50 -27.46
C GLY A 194 3.05 -3.34 -28.33
N SER A 195 3.11 -2.10 -27.79
CA SER A 195 3.52 -0.89 -28.52
C SER A 195 4.86 -0.31 -28.05
N GLY A 196 5.60 -1.04 -27.22
CA GLY A 196 6.80 -0.53 -26.54
C GLY A 196 6.51 0.37 -25.34
N SER A 197 5.23 0.53 -24.96
CA SER A 197 4.81 1.16 -23.72
C SER A 197 4.44 0.08 -22.70
N TYR A 198 4.92 0.26 -21.47
CA TYR A 198 4.59 -0.61 -20.36
C TYR A 198 3.62 0.09 -19.43
N THR A 199 2.66 -0.66 -18.93
CA THR A 199 1.76 -0.22 -17.84
C THR A 199 1.95 -1.18 -16.68
N TYR A 200 2.22 -0.65 -15.51
CA TYR A 200 2.27 -1.45 -14.29
C TYR A 200 0.85 -1.63 -13.73
N THR A 201 0.61 -2.76 -13.11
CA THR A 201 -0.62 -3.06 -12.39
C THR A 201 -0.32 -3.86 -11.13
N PHE A 202 -1.35 -4.15 -10.35
CA PHE A 202 -1.25 -4.97 -9.15
C PHE A 202 -1.98 -6.30 -9.36
N GLU A 203 -1.44 -7.40 -8.84
CA GLU A 203 -2.05 -8.74 -8.86
C GLU A 203 -1.90 -9.49 -7.52
#